data_1ae6ffafc451d7a497dcfe0ec88914d3
#
_entry.id   1ae6ffafc451d7a497dcfe0ec88914d3
#
_cell.length_a   1.000
_cell.length_b   1.000
_cell.length_c   1.000
_cell.angle_alpha   90.00
_cell.angle_beta   90.00
_cell.angle_gamma   90.00
#
_symmetry.space_group_name_H-M   'P 1'
#
loop_
_entity.id
_entity.type
_entity.pdbx_description
1 polymer ?
#
loop_
_entity_poly.entity_id
_entity_poly.type
_entity_poly.pdbx_seq_one_letter_code
_entity_poly.pdbx_strand_id
1 'polypeptide(L)'
;VNIVLSVVLGVLGVALDAVGLLGLQGKLRRNRFVGVRTAAALRDEETFALANRVAGVPNVAAGAVAIVSGTMAFVMADLAVTAGIIGLVGALTIAFAGGIAGSRAAALVPEPVKPKGCGGCACGGGGCSPLAGL
;
A
#
# COMPACT_ATOMS: atom_id res chain seq x y z
N VAL A 1 -30.95 -7.35 -3.04
CA VAL A 1 -29.76 -7.54 -2.17
C VAL A 1 -28.58 -8.08 -2.98
N ASN A 2 -28.77 -9.11 -3.83
CA ASN A 2 -27.70 -9.71 -4.63
C ASN A 2 -27.03 -8.72 -5.59
N ILE A 3 -27.77 -7.87 -6.30
CA ILE A 3 -27.22 -6.88 -7.22
C ILE A 3 -26.35 -5.86 -6.47
N VAL A 4 -26.83 -5.35 -5.34
CA VAL A 4 -26.07 -4.38 -4.54
C VAL A 4 -24.77 -5.00 -4.03
N LEU A 5 -24.85 -6.21 -3.53
CA LEU A 5 -23.69 -6.94 -3.00
C LEU A 5 -22.65 -7.22 -4.10
N SER A 6 -23.11 -7.65 -5.28
CA SER A 6 -22.25 -7.89 -6.46
C SER A 6 -21.56 -6.62 -6.93
N VAL A 7 -22.29 -5.51 -7.01
CA VAL A 7 -21.71 -4.22 -7.40
C VAL A 7 -20.67 -3.75 -6.38
N VAL A 8 -20.97 -3.84 -5.08
CA VAL A 8 -20.04 -3.44 -4.02
C VAL A 8 -18.76 -4.28 -4.07
N LEU A 9 -18.89 -5.61 -4.18
CA LEU A 9 -17.74 -6.51 -4.27
C LEU A 9 -16.96 -6.31 -5.58
N GLY A 10 -17.64 -6.07 -6.69
CA GLY A 10 -17.02 -5.79 -7.98
C GLY A 10 -16.19 -4.51 -7.95
N VAL A 11 -16.76 -3.42 -7.42
CA VAL A 11 -16.05 -2.14 -7.28
C VAL A 11 -14.86 -2.26 -6.31
N LEU A 12 -15.06 -2.93 -5.16
CA LEU A 12 -13.99 -3.19 -4.20
C LEU A 12 -12.87 -4.02 -4.83
N GLY A 13 -13.21 -5.08 -5.56
CA GLY A 13 -12.26 -5.94 -6.23
C GLY A 13 -11.42 -5.20 -7.26
N VAL A 14 -12.07 -4.44 -8.16
CA VAL A 14 -11.37 -3.62 -9.17
C VAL A 14 -10.47 -2.58 -8.51
N ALA A 15 -10.92 -1.94 -7.42
CA ALA A 15 -10.10 -0.97 -6.71
C ALA A 15 -8.86 -1.62 -6.07
N LEU A 16 -9.00 -2.80 -5.45
CA LEU A 16 -7.89 -3.56 -4.88
C LEU A 16 -6.90 -4.02 -5.95
N ASP A 17 -7.41 -4.51 -7.10
CA ASP A 17 -6.57 -4.91 -8.23
C ASP A 17 -5.80 -3.72 -8.79
N ALA A 18 -6.46 -2.59 -8.99
CA ALA A 18 -5.80 -1.39 -9.50
C ALA A 18 -4.67 -0.92 -8.56
N VAL A 19 -4.94 -0.85 -7.26
CA VAL A 19 -3.93 -0.48 -6.26
C VAL A 19 -2.80 -1.52 -6.18
N GLY A 20 -3.14 -2.81 -6.21
CA GLY A 20 -2.19 -3.90 -6.20
C GLY A 20 -1.26 -3.87 -7.41
N LEU A 21 -1.82 -3.73 -8.61
CA LEU A 21 -1.05 -3.67 -9.86
C LEU A 21 -0.15 -2.42 -9.93
N LEU A 22 -0.67 -1.24 -9.53
CA LEU A 22 0.13 -0.03 -9.47
C LEU A 22 1.27 -0.14 -8.45
N GLY A 23 1.01 -0.80 -7.31
CA GLY A 23 2.03 -1.10 -6.31
C GLY A 23 3.11 -2.01 -6.85
N LEU A 24 2.74 -3.12 -7.52
CA LEU A 24 3.68 -4.06 -8.14
C LEU A 24 4.55 -3.40 -9.21
N GLN A 25 3.96 -2.50 -10.02
CA GLN A 25 4.68 -1.78 -11.06
C GLN A 25 5.56 -0.65 -10.53
N GLY A 26 5.51 -0.35 -9.23
CA GLY A 26 6.22 0.78 -8.64
C GLY A 26 5.72 2.14 -9.12
N LYS A 27 4.55 2.20 -9.75
CA LYS A 27 3.94 3.44 -10.26
C LYS A 27 3.14 4.20 -9.20
N LEU A 28 2.96 3.60 -8.03
CA LEU A 28 2.25 4.22 -6.93
C LEU A 28 3.17 5.26 -6.27
N ARG A 29 2.94 6.53 -6.60
CA ARG A 29 3.67 7.65 -5.96
C ARG A 29 3.23 7.79 -4.51
N ARG A 30 4.15 8.23 -3.65
CA ARG A 30 3.86 8.50 -2.24
C ARG A 30 2.71 9.52 -2.14
N ASN A 31 1.61 9.08 -1.57
CA ASN A 31 0.41 9.88 -1.40
C ASN A 31 -0.27 9.58 -0.06
N ARG A 32 -1.25 10.42 0.31
CA ARG A 32 -1.96 10.31 1.60
C ARG A 32 -3.19 9.40 1.56
N PHE A 33 -3.57 8.86 0.40
CA PHE A 33 -4.88 8.24 0.23
C PHE A 33 -4.81 6.75 -0.08
N VAL A 34 -3.82 6.27 -0.80
CA VAL A 34 -3.77 4.92 -1.36
C VAL A 34 -2.46 4.22 -1.02
N GLY A 35 -2.55 2.92 -0.69
CA GLY A 35 -1.40 2.06 -0.40
C GLY A 35 -1.10 1.88 1.08
N VAL A 36 0.03 1.26 1.40
CA VAL A 36 0.51 1.04 2.77
C VAL A 36 0.96 2.36 3.38
N ARG A 37 0.36 2.73 4.51
CA ARG A 37 0.47 4.08 5.10
C ARG A 37 1.01 4.09 6.51
N THR A 38 1.97 3.26 6.81
CA THR A 38 2.68 3.33 8.10
C THR A 38 3.73 4.44 8.10
N ALA A 39 4.11 4.90 9.29
CA ALA A 39 5.16 5.92 9.43
C ALA A 39 6.46 5.49 8.73
N ALA A 40 6.82 4.21 8.83
CA ALA A 40 7.97 3.65 8.13
C ALA A 40 7.83 3.71 6.61
N ALA A 41 6.66 3.34 6.06
CA ALA A 41 6.40 3.36 4.62
C ALA A 41 6.37 4.79 4.04
N LEU A 42 5.90 5.76 4.81
CA LEU A 42 5.81 7.16 4.38
C LEU A 42 7.10 7.96 4.56
N ARG A 43 8.16 7.35 5.08
CA ARG A 43 9.42 8.01 5.39
C ARG A 43 10.08 8.59 4.14
N ASP A 44 10.18 7.81 3.08
CA ASP A 44 10.74 8.21 1.79
C ASP A 44 10.02 7.51 0.63
N GLU A 45 10.27 7.96 -0.61
CA GLU A 45 9.60 7.46 -1.81
C GLU A 45 9.96 5.99 -2.09
N GLU A 46 11.21 5.61 -1.87
CA GLU A 46 11.71 4.27 -2.14
C GLU A 46 11.12 3.25 -1.16
N THR A 47 11.09 3.59 0.13
CA THR A 47 10.47 2.75 1.17
C THR A 47 8.96 2.61 0.94
N PHE A 48 8.29 3.68 0.50
CA PHE A 48 6.88 3.63 0.12
C PHE A 48 6.64 2.70 -1.07
N ALA A 49 7.46 2.80 -2.12
CA ALA A 49 7.37 1.93 -3.28
C ALA A 49 7.61 0.46 -2.92
N LEU A 50 8.61 0.17 -2.08
CA LEU A 50 8.89 -1.18 -1.58
C LEU A 50 7.70 -1.76 -0.79
N ALA A 51 7.16 -1.00 0.16
CA ALA A 51 6.02 -1.42 0.98
C ALA A 51 4.81 -1.78 0.11
N ASN A 52 4.50 -0.94 -0.86
CA ASN A 52 3.37 -1.15 -1.76
C ASN A 52 3.64 -2.26 -2.79
N ARG A 53 4.88 -2.49 -3.19
CA ARG A 53 5.25 -3.61 -4.05
C ARG A 53 5.05 -4.94 -3.33
N VAL A 54 5.45 -5.03 -2.06
CA VAL A 54 5.24 -6.24 -1.23
C VAL A 54 3.75 -6.48 -0.99
N ALA A 55 2.97 -5.44 -0.68
CA ALA A 55 1.53 -5.52 -0.49
C ALA A 55 0.76 -5.75 -1.80
N GLY A 56 1.37 -5.53 -2.94
CA GLY A 56 0.72 -5.60 -4.26
C GLY A 56 0.17 -6.98 -4.59
N VAL A 57 0.96 -8.04 -4.36
CA VAL A 57 0.53 -9.43 -4.65
C VAL A 57 -0.71 -9.81 -3.84
N PRO A 58 -0.73 -9.69 -2.49
CA PRO A 58 -1.94 -9.99 -1.73
C PRO A 58 -3.12 -9.07 -2.08
N ASN A 59 -2.90 -7.81 -2.44
CA ASN A 59 -3.99 -6.93 -2.87
C ASN A 59 -4.64 -7.39 -4.17
N VAL A 60 -3.86 -7.84 -5.16
CA VAL A 60 -4.41 -8.44 -6.39
C VAL A 60 -5.16 -9.74 -6.06
N ALA A 61 -4.63 -10.59 -5.19
CA ALA A 61 -5.33 -11.80 -4.76
C ALA A 61 -6.67 -11.47 -4.05
N ALA A 62 -6.68 -10.46 -3.18
CA ALA A 62 -7.87 -9.97 -2.51
C ALA A 62 -8.91 -9.43 -3.51
N GLY A 63 -8.47 -8.67 -4.50
CA GLY A 63 -9.31 -8.13 -5.57
C GLY A 63 -9.95 -9.25 -6.39
N ALA A 64 -9.17 -10.25 -6.79
CA ALA A 64 -9.69 -11.42 -7.50
C ALA A 64 -10.75 -12.18 -6.69
N VAL A 65 -10.52 -12.41 -5.39
CA VAL A 65 -11.49 -13.04 -4.48
C VAL A 65 -12.77 -12.23 -4.42
N ALA A 66 -12.69 -10.90 -4.29
CA ALA A 66 -13.86 -10.03 -4.25
C ALA A 66 -14.66 -10.07 -5.57
N ILE A 67 -13.99 -10.04 -6.73
CA ILE A 67 -14.64 -10.11 -8.04
C ILE A 67 -15.34 -11.46 -8.23
N VAL A 68 -14.66 -12.57 -7.95
CA VAL A 68 -15.24 -13.91 -8.08
C VAL A 68 -16.46 -14.06 -7.17
N SER A 69 -16.37 -13.63 -5.92
CA SER A 69 -17.48 -13.69 -4.97
C SER A 69 -18.65 -12.78 -5.37
N GLY A 70 -18.35 -11.60 -5.93
CA GLY A 70 -19.36 -10.68 -6.47
C GLY A 70 -20.08 -11.29 -7.67
N THR A 71 -19.35 -11.98 -8.56
CA THR A 71 -19.94 -12.70 -9.71
C THR A 71 -20.80 -13.87 -9.25
N MET A 72 -20.34 -14.65 -8.26
CA MET A 72 -21.14 -15.72 -7.65
C MET A 72 -22.45 -15.18 -7.06
N ALA A 73 -22.37 -14.08 -6.31
CA ALA A 73 -23.55 -13.45 -5.71
C ALA A 73 -24.54 -12.93 -6.75
N PHE A 74 -24.06 -12.55 -7.94
CA PHE A 74 -24.91 -12.12 -9.04
C PHE A 74 -25.64 -13.31 -9.71
N VAL A 75 -24.89 -14.39 -10.00
CA VAL A 75 -25.40 -15.55 -10.76
C VAL A 75 -26.27 -16.45 -9.89
N MET A 76 -25.90 -16.65 -8.62
CA MET A 76 -26.57 -17.55 -7.69
C MET A 76 -27.28 -16.76 -6.59
N ALA A 77 -28.50 -16.31 -6.88
CA ALA A 77 -29.26 -15.45 -5.96
C ALA A 77 -29.47 -16.08 -4.57
N ASP A 78 -29.66 -17.41 -4.51
CA ASP A 78 -29.87 -18.14 -3.27
C ASP A 78 -28.63 -18.18 -2.36
N LEU A 79 -27.44 -18.10 -2.96
CA LEU A 79 -26.16 -18.09 -2.26
C LEU A 79 -25.53 -16.70 -2.15
N ALA A 80 -26.21 -15.66 -2.64
CA ALA A 80 -25.66 -14.33 -2.77
C ALA A 80 -25.12 -13.76 -1.45
N VAL A 81 -25.88 -13.91 -0.37
CA VAL A 81 -25.48 -13.41 0.96
C VAL A 81 -24.28 -14.18 1.49
N THR A 82 -24.30 -15.51 1.38
CA THR A 82 -23.19 -16.35 1.86
C THR A 82 -21.91 -16.11 1.07
N ALA A 83 -21.99 -16.11 -0.26
CA ALA A 83 -20.86 -15.83 -1.13
C ALA A 83 -20.33 -14.40 -0.91
N GLY A 84 -21.22 -13.46 -0.70
CA GLY A 84 -20.86 -12.07 -0.45
C GLY A 84 -20.11 -11.86 0.87
N ILE A 85 -20.58 -12.48 1.96
CA ILE A 85 -19.93 -12.40 3.27
C ILE A 85 -18.57 -13.08 3.22
N ILE A 86 -18.48 -14.29 2.68
CA ILE A 86 -17.23 -15.03 2.57
C ILE A 86 -16.23 -14.24 1.70
N GLY A 87 -16.68 -13.71 0.57
CA GLY A 87 -15.84 -12.92 -0.33
C GLY A 87 -15.35 -11.63 0.30
N LEU A 88 -16.21 -10.91 1.00
CA LEU A 88 -15.85 -9.66 1.67
C LEU A 88 -14.84 -9.92 2.80
N VAL A 89 -15.13 -10.86 3.69
CA VAL A 89 -14.24 -11.21 4.80
C VAL A 89 -12.91 -11.76 4.29
N GLY A 90 -12.94 -12.63 3.28
CA GLY A 90 -11.74 -13.18 2.65
C GLY A 90 -10.88 -12.10 2.01
N ALA A 91 -11.46 -11.25 1.18
CA ALA A 91 -10.75 -10.15 0.51
C ALA A 91 -10.13 -9.17 1.52
N LEU A 92 -10.89 -8.76 2.54
CA LEU A 92 -10.38 -7.84 3.58
C LEU A 92 -9.24 -8.48 4.39
N THR A 93 -9.36 -9.76 4.74
CA THR A 93 -8.32 -10.48 5.49
C THR A 93 -7.02 -10.56 4.68
N ILE A 94 -7.10 -10.90 3.40
CA ILE A 94 -5.93 -10.99 2.51
C ILE A 94 -5.30 -9.61 2.31
N ALA A 95 -6.11 -8.59 2.05
CA ALA A 95 -5.61 -7.21 1.87
C ALA A 95 -4.95 -6.69 3.15
N PHE A 96 -5.51 -6.96 4.32
CA PHE A 96 -4.95 -6.57 5.61
C PHE A 96 -3.61 -7.29 5.88
N ALA A 97 -3.54 -8.59 5.62
CA ALA A 97 -2.28 -9.35 5.73
C ALA A 97 -1.20 -8.78 4.79
N GLY A 98 -1.59 -8.39 3.56
CA GLY A 98 -0.71 -7.70 2.62
C GLY A 98 -0.21 -6.36 3.14
N GLY A 99 -1.09 -5.57 3.75
CA GLY A 99 -0.73 -4.31 4.39
C GLY A 99 0.29 -4.49 5.54
N ILE A 100 0.10 -5.52 6.38
CA ILE A 100 1.05 -5.88 7.44
C ILE A 100 2.40 -6.29 6.83
N ALA A 101 2.41 -7.15 5.82
CA ALA A 101 3.64 -7.59 5.16
C ALA A 101 4.40 -6.39 4.54
N GLY A 102 3.70 -5.50 3.85
CA GLY A 102 4.28 -4.27 3.29
C GLY A 102 4.84 -3.34 4.37
N SER A 103 4.12 -3.16 5.48
CA SER A 103 4.59 -2.33 6.59
C SER A 103 5.83 -2.90 7.29
N ARG A 104 5.91 -4.22 7.44
CA ARG A 104 7.09 -4.91 7.97
C ARG A 104 8.29 -4.77 7.03
N ALA A 105 8.08 -4.93 5.72
CA ALA A 105 9.12 -4.72 4.73
C ALA A 105 9.69 -3.28 4.80
N ALA A 106 8.83 -2.27 4.92
CA ALA A 106 9.24 -0.89 5.11
C ALA A 106 10.04 -0.66 6.40
N ALA A 107 9.65 -1.32 7.50
CA ALA A 107 10.34 -1.20 8.78
C ALA A 107 11.74 -1.80 8.79
N LEU A 108 12.01 -2.78 7.91
CA LEU A 108 13.32 -3.42 7.78
C LEU A 108 14.31 -2.59 6.95
N VAL A 109 13.85 -1.56 6.23
CA VAL A 109 14.73 -0.65 5.50
C VAL A 109 15.49 0.22 6.50
N PRO A 110 16.85 0.22 6.49
CA PRO A 110 17.62 1.09 7.36
C PRO A 110 17.24 2.55 7.18
N GLU A 111 17.19 3.31 8.26
CA GLU A 111 16.98 4.74 8.13
C GLU A 111 18.15 5.36 7.36
N PRO A 112 17.88 6.24 6.36
CA PRO A 112 18.93 6.98 5.72
C PRO A 112 19.70 7.72 6.81
N VAL A 113 21.01 7.51 6.86
CA VAL A 113 21.89 8.22 7.81
C VAL A 113 21.67 9.70 7.53
N LYS A 114 20.94 10.37 8.40
CA LYS A 114 20.86 11.83 8.37
C LYS A 114 22.30 12.31 8.46
N PRO A 115 22.84 13.02 7.47
CA PRO A 115 24.13 13.65 7.65
C PRO A 115 24.01 14.41 8.96
N LYS A 116 24.90 14.12 9.92
CA LYS A 116 24.99 14.89 11.17
C LYS A 116 25.19 16.32 10.70
N GLY A 117 24.09 17.07 10.58
CA GLY A 117 24.17 18.49 10.33
C GLY A 117 25.12 19.02 11.35
N CYS A 118 26.03 19.88 10.96
CA CYS A 118 26.96 20.57 11.82
C CYS A 118 26.16 21.21 12.96
N GLY A 119 25.91 20.43 14.03
CA GLY A 119 25.29 20.93 15.26
C GLY A 119 26.30 21.82 15.94
N GLY A 120 26.39 23.06 15.53
CA GLY A 120 27.32 24.02 16.10
C GLY A 120 27.73 25.16 15.19
N CYS A 121 27.35 25.16 13.92
CA CYS A 121 27.48 26.39 13.13
C CYS A 121 26.38 27.36 13.53
N ALA A 122 26.66 28.15 14.58
CA ALA A 122 26.04 29.44 14.73
C ALA A 122 26.43 30.22 13.45
N CYS A 123 25.53 30.23 12.46
CA CYS A 123 25.68 31.06 11.27
C CYS A 123 25.47 32.53 11.63
N GLY A 124 26.45 33.10 12.29
CA GLY A 124 26.72 34.54 12.25
C GLY A 124 27.72 34.77 11.13
N GLY A 125 27.25 35.29 10.00
CA GLY A 125 27.93 35.92 8.88
C GLY A 125 29.39 35.51 8.61
N GLY A 126 29.61 34.65 7.59
CA GLY A 126 30.96 34.39 7.09
C GLY A 126 31.04 33.07 6.36
N GLY A 127 31.23 33.10 5.04
CA GLY A 127 31.19 31.94 4.15
C GLY A 127 32.11 30.80 4.56
N CYS A 128 31.58 29.59 4.52
CA CYS A 128 32.36 28.37 4.51
C CYS A 128 33.12 28.28 3.18
N SER A 129 34.37 28.70 3.18
CA SER A 129 35.27 28.50 2.07
C SER A 129 35.86 27.08 2.13
N PRO A 130 35.71 26.23 1.11
CA PRO A 130 36.24 24.87 1.12
C PRO A 130 37.73 24.79 0.69
N LEU A 131 38.47 25.82 0.79
CA LEU A 131 39.86 25.89 0.39
C LEU A 131 40.79 26.28 1.55
N ALA A 132 41.15 25.34 2.39
CA ALA A 132 42.34 25.41 3.23
C ALA A 132 42.89 23.99 3.42
N GLY A 133 43.73 23.58 2.49
CA GLY A 133 44.41 22.30 2.51
C GLY A 133 45.38 22.19 1.33
N LEU A 134 46.40 23.02 1.29
CA LEU A 134 47.69 22.73 0.67
C LEU A 134 48.65 22.46 1.80
#